data_d29e017ac88a3a6e86e75f38f6305988
#
_entry.id   d29e017ac88a3a6e86e75f38f6305988
#
_cell.length_a   1.000
_cell.length_b   1.000
_cell.length_c   1.000
_cell.angle_alpha   90.00
_cell.angle_beta   90.00
_cell.angle_gamma   90.00
#
_symmetry.space_group_name_H-M   'P 1'
#
loop_
_entity.id
_entity.type
_entity.pdbx_description
1 polymer ?
#
loop_
_entity_poly.entity_id
_entity_poly.type
_entity_poly.pdbx_seq_one_letter_code
_entity_poly.pdbx_strand_id
1 'polypeptide(L)'
;SVKIYYDFSGYSDIAIGAGRLFGFRVPENFNKPYLKKNIVLFWQNWHMTLTSWLREYLFMPLGKILMKKVGSKHSWFINTVCQLVTMGVVGIWHGSTWNFLIWGIYHGIGLSLYKIYADLVNTYSTDHVRAWFNKSVVWQYLATGFTFIFVSIGWLFFIFKWDTALKILYKLF
;
A
#
# COMPACT_ATOMS: atom_id res chain seq x y z
N SER A 1 9.26 -10.86 -3.46
CA SER A 1 9.22 -9.65 -2.62
C SER A 1 10.59 -9.02 -2.45
N VAL A 2 11.55 -9.76 -1.87
CA VAL A 2 12.89 -9.23 -1.55
C VAL A 2 13.61 -8.69 -2.79
N LYS A 3 13.61 -9.46 -3.91
CA LYS A 3 14.24 -9.04 -5.17
C LYS A 3 13.69 -7.70 -5.68
N ILE A 4 12.36 -7.53 -5.76
CA ILE A 4 11.73 -6.27 -6.24
C ILE A 4 12.20 -5.08 -5.39
N TYR A 5 12.30 -5.27 -4.07
CA TYR A 5 12.75 -4.22 -3.18
C TYR A 5 14.20 -3.82 -3.44
N TYR A 6 15.12 -4.79 -3.51
CA TYR A 6 16.53 -4.47 -3.74
C TYR A 6 16.81 -3.92 -5.13
N ASP A 7 16.14 -4.44 -6.16
CA ASP A 7 16.27 -3.91 -7.52
C ASP A 7 15.84 -2.43 -7.57
N PHE A 8 14.69 -2.10 -6.93
CA PHE A 8 14.16 -0.74 -7.02
C PHE A 8 14.80 0.21 -5.99
N SER A 9 15.12 -0.24 -4.78
CA SER A 9 15.85 0.60 -3.82
C SER A 9 17.27 0.90 -4.33
N GLY A 10 17.97 -0.08 -4.89
CA GLY A 10 19.29 0.14 -5.48
C GLY A 10 19.25 1.11 -6.66
N TYR A 11 18.24 1.04 -7.52
CA TYR A 11 18.01 2.04 -8.56
C TYR A 11 17.79 3.44 -7.97
N SER A 12 17.01 3.55 -6.90
CA SER A 12 16.78 4.83 -6.21
C SER A 12 18.05 5.38 -5.57
N ASP A 13 18.90 4.52 -4.99
CA ASP A 13 20.18 4.93 -4.41
C ASP A 13 21.14 5.47 -5.49
N ILE A 14 21.17 4.83 -6.67
CA ILE A 14 21.94 5.33 -7.82
C ILE A 14 21.42 6.71 -8.25
N ALA A 15 20.10 6.89 -8.34
CA ALA A 15 19.50 8.17 -8.72
C ALA A 15 19.82 9.28 -7.69
N ILE A 16 19.75 8.95 -6.39
CA ILE A 16 20.11 9.88 -5.30
C ILE A 16 21.60 10.24 -5.38
N GLY A 17 22.48 9.23 -5.58
CA GLY A 17 23.93 9.46 -5.72
C GLY A 17 24.25 10.33 -6.92
N ALA A 18 23.70 10.03 -8.10
CA ALA A 18 23.87 10.81 -9.30
C ALA A 18 23.33 12.26 -9.11
N GLY A 19 22.14 12.43 -8.53
CA GLY A 19 21.60 13.74 -8.23
C GLY A 19 22.53 14.59 -7.37
N ARG A 20 23.15 13.98 -6.35
CA ARG A 20 24.12 14.68 -5.47
C ARG A 20 25.35 15.16 -6.23
N LEU A 21 25.84 14.37 -7.20
CA LEU A 21 26.97 14.81 -8.04
C LEU A 21 26.65 16.04 -8.89
N PHE A 22 25.39 16.21 -9.28
CA PHE A 22 24.90 17.38 -10.00
C PHE A 22 24.37 18.50 -9.11
N GLY A 23 24.49 18.39 -7.77
CA GLY A 23 24.03 19.39 -6.82
C GLY A 23 22.52 19.33 -6.51
N PHE A 24 21.79 18.32 -6.95
CA PHE A 24 20.37 18.14 -6.68
C PHE A 24 20.11 17.24 -5.47
N ARG A 25 19.07 17.57 -4.70
CA ARG A 25 18.56 16.71 -3.63
C ARG A 25 17.39 15.87 -4.15
N VAL A 26 17.65 14.61 -4.44
CA VAL A 26 16.62 13.64 -4.79
C VAL A 26 16.06 13.03 -3.49
N PRO A 27 14.74 13.02 -3.26
CA PRO A 27 14.16 12.45 -2.06
C PRO A 27 14.27 10.93 -2.00
N GLU A 28 14.30 10.39 -0.77
CA GLU A 28 14.27 8.95 -0.52
C GLU A 28 12.93 8.34 -0.95
N ASN A 29 12.98 7.13 -1.53
CA ASN A 29 11.80 6.40 -1.97
C ASN A 29 11.41 5.24 -1.06
N PHE A 30 12.32 4.79 -0.19
CA PHE A 30 12.11 3.62 0.65
C PHE A 30 12.56 3.86 2.09
N ASN A 31 11.74 3.42 3.06
CA ASN A 31 12.09 3.44 4.46
C ASN A 31 11.64 2.15 5.14
N LYS A 32 12.40 1.05 4.93
CA LYS A 32 12.16 -0.27 5.52
C LYS A 32 10.69 -0.71 5.39
N PRO A 33 10.11 -0.75 4.18
CA PRO A 33 8.67 -0.97 3.97
C PRO A 33 8.20 -2.33 4.47
N TYR A 34 9.00 -3.38 4.34
CA TYR A 34 8.65 -4.73 4.80
C TYR A 34 8.68 -4.92 6.33
N LEU A 35 9.18 -3.94 7.07
CA LEU A 35 9.14 -3.93 8.53
C LEU A 35 7.95 -3.14 9.08
N LYS A 36 6.98 -2.80 8.25
CA LYS A 36 5.80 -2.02 8.67
C LYS A 36 4.66 -2.94 9.05
N LYS A 37 3.99 -2.60 10.16
CA LYS A 37 2.95 -3.42 10.80
C LYS A 37 1.57 -3.37 10.13
N ASN A 38 1.40 -2.63 9.05
CA ASN A 38 0.16 -2.60 8.28
C ASN A 38 0.37 -2.06 6.86
N ILE A 39 -0.60 -2.32 6.00
CA ILE A 39 -0.54 -1.98 4.58
C ILE A 39 -0.48 -0.46 4.31
N VAL A 40 -1.05 0.37 5.17
CA VAL A 40 -0.99 1.83 5.03
C VAL A 40 0.43 2.32 5.29
N LEU A 41 1.05 1.85 6.38
CA LEU A 41 2.45 2.15 6.68
C LEU A 41 3.39 1.56 5.63
N PHE A 42 3.08 0.38 5.06
CA PHE A 42 3.84 -0.17 3.94
C PHE A 42 3.87 0.83 2.78
N TRP A 43 2.73 1.27 2.28
CA TRP A 43 2.65 2.21 1.16
C TRP A 43 3.22 3.60 1.47
N GLN A 44 3.13 4.07 2.71
CA GLN A 44 3.78 5.31 3.14
C GLN A 44 5.31 5.23 3.14
N ASN A 45 5.88 4.03 3.05
CA ASN A 45 7.31 3.78 3.10
C ASN A 45 7.83 2.99 1.87
N TRP A 46 6.96 2.71 0.91
CA TRP A 46 7.26 2.14 -0.40
C TRP A 46 7.00 3.17 -1.48
N HIS A 47 8.00 3.43 -2.33
CA HIS A 47 7.93 4.42 -3.42
C HIS A 47 7.30 5.75 -2.95
N MET A 48 7.89 6.31 -1.90
CA MET A 48 7.30 7.40 -1.11
C MET A 48 6.93 8.61 -1.96
N THR A 49 7.74 8.95 -2.96
CA THR A 49 7.49 10.09 -3.85
C THR A 49 6.23 9.89 -4.69
N LEU A 50 6.06 8.71 -5.31
CA LEU A 50 4.86 8.36 -6.07
C LEU A 50 3.63 8.31 -5.16
N THR A 51 3.76 7.66 -3.99
CA THR A 51 2.66 7.54 -3.03
C THR A 51 2.18 8.89 -2.53
N SER A 52 3.10 9.82 -2.26
CA SER A 52 2.76 11.19 -1.85
C SER A 52 2.08 11.96 -2.99
N TRP A 53 2.61 11.84 -4.20
CA TRP A 53 2.02 12.47 -5.39
C TRP A 53 0.60 11.97 -5.65
N LEU A 54 0.38 10.67 -5.65
CA LEU A 54 -0.96 10.08 -5.84
C LEU A 54 -1.94 10.50 -4.75
N ARG A 55 -1.48 10.59 -3.51
CA ARG A 55 -2.30 11.07 -2.40
C ARG A 55 -2.73 12.51 -2.62
N GLU A 56 -1.82 13.38 -3.02
CA GLU A 56 -2.07 14.82 -3.18
C GLU A 56 -2.91 15.13 -4.42
N TYR A 57 -2.58 14.52 -5.56
CA TYR A 57 -3.15 14.87 -6.85
C TYR A 57 -4.30 13.99 -7.31
N LEU A 58 -4.49 12.81 -6.72
CA LEU A 58 -5.58 11.91 -7.08
C LEU A 58 -6.50 11.60 -5.90
N PHE A 59 -5.97 10.99 -4.83
CA PHE A 59 -6.78 10.51 -3.70
C PHE A 59 -7.54 11.64 -2.99
N MET A 60 -6.83 12.71 -2.58
CA MET A 60 -7.45 13.82 -1.85
C MET A 60 -8.44 14.63 -2.69
N PRO A 61 -8.15 15.01 -3.95
CA PRO A 61 -9.12 15.70 -4.80
C PRO A 61 -10.37 14.85 -5.07
N LEU A 62 -10.20 13.57 -5.40
CA LEU A 62 -11.33 12.66 -5.59
C LEU A 62 -12.19 12.55 -4.33
N GLY A 63 -11.56 12.41 -3.16
CA GLY A 63 -12.25 12.38 -1.87
C GLY A 63 -13.07 13.65 -1.61
N LYS A 64 -12.51 14.83 -1.90
CA LYS A 64 -13.23 16.11 -1.76
C LYS A 64 -14.44 16.19 -2.69
N ILE A 65 -14.31 15.75 -3.95
CA ILE A 65 -15.41 15.72 -4.92
C ILE A 65 -16.53 14.79 -4.45
N LEU A 66 -16.17 13.56 -4.05
CA LEU A 66 -17.14 12.58 -3.56
C LEU A 66 -17.82 13.03 -2.28
N MET A 67 -17.08 13.64 -1.36
CA MET A 67 -17.62 14.15 -0.10
C MET A 67 -18.68 15.25 -0.34
N LYS A 68 -18.48 16.13 -1.33
CA LYS A 68 -19.46 17.13 -1.73
C LYS A 68 -20.70 16.50 -2.36
N LYS A 69 -20.58 15.39 -3.10
CA LYS A 69 -21.70 14.75 -3.81
C LYS A 69 -22.51 13.81 -2.92
N VAL A 70 -21.86 13.03 -2.07
CA VAL A 70 -22.50 11.91 -1.31
C VAL A 70 -22.69 12.27 0.17
N GLY A 71 -21.95 13.27 0.67
CA GLY A 71 -21.98 13.71 2.06
C GLY A 71 -21.03 12.92 2.97
N SER A 72 -20.62 13.55 4.08
CA SER A 72 -19.63 13.02 5.02
C SER A 72 -20.08 11.76 5.78
N LYS A 73 -21.37 11.49 5.85
CA LYS A 73 -21.93 10.28 6.51
C LYS A 73 -21.45 8.97 5.85
N HIS A 74 -21.05 9.01 4.59
CA HIS A 74 -20.58 7.87 3.82
C HIS A 74 -19.04 7.83 3.70
N SER A 75 -18.33 8.30 4.70
CA SER A 75 -16.87 8.44 4.68
C SER A 75 -16.12 7.12 4.38
N TRP A 76 -16.62 5.98 4.89
CA TRP A 76 -16.06 4.66 4.60
C TRP A 76 -16.16 4.30 3.11
N PHE A 77 -17.33 4.56 2.49
CA PHE A 77 -17.56 4.32 1.06
C PHE A 77 -16.66 5.21 0.20
N ILE A 78 -16.60 6.50 0.54
CA ILE A 78 -15.73 7.46 -0.16
C ILE A 78 -14.27 7.02 -0.09
N ASN A 79 -13.81 6.63 1.09
CA ASN A 79 -12.45 6.14 1.28
C ASN A 79 -12.18 4.89 0.41
N THR A 80 -13.07 3.91 0.44
CA THR A 80 -12.97 2.68 -0.36
C THR A 80 -12.87 2.99 -1.86
N VAL A 81 -13.75 3.84 -2.38
CA VAL A 81 -13.72 4.26 -3.79
C VAL A 81 -12.39 4.95 -4.11
N CYS A 82 -11.95 5.89 -3.26
CA CYS A 82 -10.68 6.58 -3.48
C CYS A 82 -9.48 5.61 -3.48
N GLN A 83 -9.45 4.63 -2.57
CA GLN A 83 -8.39 3.62 -2.53
C GLN A 83 -8.38 2.75 -3.78
N LEU A 84 -9.54 2.24 -4.19
CA LEU A 84 -9.67 1.38 -5.36
C LEU A 84 -9.29 2.14 -6.65
N VAL A 85 -9.79 3.36 -6.82
CA VAL A 85 -9.46 4.18 -7.99
C VAL A 85 -7.97 4.53 -8.01
N THR A 86 -7.42 4.98 -6.88
CA THR A 86 -6.00 5.35 -6.82
C THR A 86 -5.10 4.16 -7.12
N MET A 87 -5.34 3.03 -6.48
CA MET A 87 -4.53 1.83 -6.69
C MET A 87 -4.77 1.19 -8.06
N GLY A 88 -5.98 1.28 -8.60
CA GLY A 88 -6.29 0.88 -9.97
C GLY A 88 -5.51 1.72 -11.01
N VAL A 89 -5.44 3.03 -10.83
CA VAL A 89 -4.63 3.93 -11.67
C VAL A 89 -3.15 3.57 -11.58
N VAL A 90 -2.63 3.30 -10.38
CA VAL A 90 -1.25 2.81 -10.20
C VAL A 90 -1.01 1.51 -10.96
N GLY A 91 -1.96 0.57 -10.89
CA GLY A 91 -1.87 -0.69 -11.62
C GLY A 91 -1.77 -0.44 -13.13
N ILE A 92 -2.68 0.33 -13.71
CA ILE A 92 -2.68 0.66 -15.14
C ILE A 92 -1.41 1.43 -15.55
N TRP A 93 -0.89 2.29 -14.69
CA TRP A 93 0.36 3.01 -14.94
C TRP A 93 1.57 2.08 -15.05
N HIS A 94 1.60 0.97 -14.30
CA HIS A 94 2.66 -0.05 -14.41
C HIS A 94 2.60 -0.84 -15.72
N GLY A 95 1.44 -0.93 -16.37
CA GLY A 95 1.30 -1.59 -17.66
C GLY A 95 -0.14 -1.87 -18.06
N SER A 96 -0.36 -2.12 -19.35
CA SER A 96 -1.69 -2.31 -19.95
C SER A 96 -2.26 -3.73 -19.78
N THR A 97 -1.59 -4.61 -19.04
CA THR A 97 -2.07 -5.99 -18.82
C THR A 97 -2.98 -6.08 -17.58
N TRP A 98 -3.93 -6.98 -17.62
CA TRP A 98 -4.87 -7.24 -16.52
C TRP A 98 -4.18 -7.55 -15.18
N ASN A 99 -3.00 -8.13 -15.22
CA ASN A 99 -2.22 -8.45 -14.02
C ASN A 99 -1.96 -7.22 -13.14
N PHE A 100 -1.54 -6.12 -13.76
CA PHE A 100 -1.25 -4.88 -13.03
C PHE A 100 -2.51 -4.25 -12.46
N LEU A 101 -3.62 -4.27 -13.20
CA LEU A 101 -4.90 -3.80 -12.68
C LEU A 101 -5.37 -4.64 -11.49
N ILE A 102 -5.29 -5.99 -11.60
CA ILE A 102 -5.64 -6.91 -10.52
C ILE A 102 -4.74 -6.65 -9.29
N TRP A 103 -3.44 -6.49 -9.50
CA TRP A 103 -2.50 -6.11 -8.44
C TRP A 103 -2.90 -4.79 -7.76
N GLY A 104 -3.23 -3.77 -8.53
CA GLY A 104 -3.69 -2.48 -8.00
C GLY A 104 -4.97 -2.62 -7.19
N ILE A 105 -5.99 -3.29 -7.73
CA ILE A 105 -7.26 -3.53 -7.04
C ILE A 105 -7.06 -4.36 -5.76
N TYR A 106 -6.21 -5.40 -5.79
CA TYR A 106 -5.84 -6.20 -4.62
C TYR A 106 -5.32 -5.31 -3.48
N HIS A 107 -4.36 -4.42 -3.78
CA HIS A 107 -3.83 -3.48 -2.79
C HIS A 107 -4.86 -2.43 -2.35
N GLY A 108 -5.71 -1.95 -3.26
CA GLY A 108 -6.82 -1.05 -2.94
C GLY A 108 -7.82 -1.68 -1.97
N ILE A 109 -8.17 -2.96 -2.17
CA ILE A 109 -9.00 -3.73 -1.23
C ILE A 109 -8.31 -3.85 0.12
N GLY A 110 -7.03 -4.21 0.16
CA GLY A 110 -6.28 -4.34 1.42
C GLY A 110 -6.24 -3.04 2.22
N LEU A 111 -6.00 -1.90 1.55
CA LEU A 111 -6.04 -0.58 2.17
C LEU A 111 -7.43 -0.23 2.73
N SER A 112 -8.48 -0.55 1.97
CA SER A 112 -9.87 -0.30 2.37
C SER A 112 -10.27 -1.14 3.57
N LEU A 113 -9.96 -2.43 3.56
CA LEU A 113 -10.23 -3.35 4.67
C LEU A 113 -9.48 -2.94 5.94
N TYR A 114 -8.21 -2.55 5.80
CA TYR A 114 -7.46 -2.05 6.94
C TYR A 114 -8.07 -0.77 7.53
N LYS A 115 -8.55 0.15 6.70
CA LYS A 115 -9.22 1.37 7.16
C LYS A 115 -10.51 1.04 7.93
N ILE A 116 -11.33 0.14 7.40
CA ILE A 116 -12.55 -0.33 8.07
C ILE A 116 -12.21 -0.97 9.42
N TYR A 117 -11.21 -1.88 9.44
CA TYR A 117 -10.71 -2.50 10.67
C TYR A 117 -10.26 -1.45 11.70
N ALA A 118 -9.45 -0.48 11.28
CA ALA A 118 -8.96 0.57 12.18
C ALA A 118 -10.11 1.43 12.75
N ASP A 119 -11.11 1.75 11.94
CA ASP A 119 -12.29 2.50 12.40
C ASP A 119 -13.11 1.69 13.38
N LEU A 120 -13.33 0.39 13.13
CA LEU A 120 -14.03 -0.50 14.06
C LEU A 120 -13.28 -0.62 15.40
N VAL A 121 -11.97 -0.83 15.36
CA VAL A 121 -11.16 -0.88 16.58
C VAL A 121 -11.25 0.44 17.35
N ASN A 122 -11.15 1.57 16.66
CA ASN A 122 -11.24 2.87 17.32
C ASN A 122 -12.63 3.15 17.93
N THR A 123 -13.70 2.64 17.32
CA THR A 123 -15.08 2.87 17.79
C THR A 123 -15.47 1.93 18.92
N TYR A 124 -15.10 0.65 18.83
CA TYR A 124 -15.62 -0.39 19.73
C TYR A 124 -14.63 -0.88 20.78
N SER A 125 -13.31 -0.60 20.63
CA SER A 125 -12.33 -1.03 21.61
C SER A 125 -12.12 0.02 22.71
N THR A 126 -11.92 -0.45 23.94
CA THR A 126 -11.50 0.40 25.05
C THR A 126 -10.09 0.92 24.88
N ASP A 127 -9.73 2.00 25.56
CA ASP A 127 -8.37 2.55 25.53
C ASP A 127 -7.32 1.55 25.99
N HIS A 128 -7.68 0.70 26.96
CA HIS A 128 -6.80 -0.34 27.49
C HIS A 128 -6.47 -1.38 26.41
N VAL A 129 -7.47 -1.85 25.66
CA VAL A 129 -7.29 -2.81 24.55
C VAL A 129 -6.44 -2.22 23.45
N ARG A 130 -6.71 -0.98 23.03
CA ARG A 130 -5.90 -0.27 22.02
C ARG A 130 -4.44 -0.09 22.48
N ALA A 131 -4.23 0.28 23.73
CA ALA A 131 -2.90 0.42 24.30
C ALA A 131 -2.15 -0.92 24.33
N TRP A 132 -2.83 -2.02 24.63
CA TRP A 132 -2.24 -3.35 24.59
C TRP A 132 -1.75 -3.72 23.18
N PHE A 133 -2.58 -3.59 22.16
CA PHE A 133 -2.20 -3.85 20.76
C PHE A 133 -1.01 -2.99 20.32
N ASN A 134 -0.98 -1.73 20.73
CA ASN A 134 0.11 -0.82 20.37
C ASN A 134 1.43 -1.11 21.10
N LYS A 135 1.38 -1.62 22.34
CA LYS A 135 2.55 -1.92 23.18
C LYS A 135 3.04 -3.36 23.04
N SER A 136 2.18 -4.29 22.65
CA SER A 136 2.54 -5.71 22.53
C SER A 136 3.54 -5.94 21.39
N VAL A 137 4.75 -6.30 21.75
CA VAL A 137 5.84 -6.61 20.82
C VAL A 137 5.46 -7.80 19.93
N VAL A 138 4.87 -8.85 20.53
CA VAL A 138 4.41 -10.04 19.80
C VAL A 138 3.39 -9.66 18.74
N TRP A 139 2.39 -8.83 19.09
CA TRP A 139 1.41 -8.37 18.12
C TRP A 139 2.03 -7.56 16.97
N GLN A 140 3.01 -6.70 17.27
CA GLN A 140 3.70 -5.94 16.25
C GLN A 140 4.44 -6.84 15.24
N TYR A 141 5.12 -7.90 15.72
CA TYR A 141 5.75 -8.87 14.82
C TYR A 141 4.73 -9.66 13.98
N LEU A 142 3.64 -10.12 14.59
CA LEU A 142 2.56 -10.81 13.87
C LEU A 142 1.95 -9.90 12.79
N ALA A 143 1.62 -8.66 13.14
CA ALA A 143 1.05 -7.69 12.21
C ALA A 143 2.03 -7.37 11.05
N THR A 144 3.33 -7.29 11.33
CA THR A 144 4.37 -7.13 10.31
C THR A 144 4.44 -8.36 9.41
N GLY A 145 4.40 -9.57 9.96
CA GLY A 145 4.38 -10.82 9.21
C GLY A 145 3.15 -10.92 8.30
N PHE A 146 1.96 -10.62 8.80
CA PHE A 146 0.74 -10.58 7.98
C PHE A 146 0.82 -9.55 6.85
N THR A 147 1.35 -8.36 7.12
CA THR A 147 1.55 -7.33 6.10
C THR A 147 2.53 -7.80 5.04
N PHE A 148 3.64 -8.41 5.43
CA PHE A 148 4.63 -8.96 4.52
C PHE A 148 4.06 -10.07 3.63
N ILE A 149 3.28 -11.00 4.20
CA ILE A 149 2.62 -12.08 3.44
C ILE A 149 1.62 -11.48 2.45
N PHE A 150 0.75 -10.56 2.90
CA PHE A 150 -0.21 -9.89 2.04
C PHE A 150 0.47 -9.22 0.84
N VAL A 151 1.49 -8.42 1.08
CA VAL A 151 2.26 -7.74 0.03
C VAL A 151 2.97 -8.75 -0.88
N SER A 152 3.50 -9.83 -0.32
CA SER A 152 4.18 -10.88 -1.08
C SER A 152 3.25 -11.61 -2.05
N ILE A 153 2.02 -11.88 -1.63
CA ILE A 153 0.96 -12.41 -2.50
C ILE A 153 0.64 -11.40 -3.63
N GLY A 154 0.53 -10.11 -3.30
CA GLY A 154 0.34 -9.07 -4.30
C GLY A 154 1.42 -9.08 -5.39
N TRP A 155 2.69 -9.27 -5.02
CA TRP A 155 3.80 -9.32 -5.98
C TRP A 155 3.71 -10.50 -6.95
N LEU A 156 2.98 -11.57 -6.64
CA LEU A 156 2.76 -12.66 -7.62
C LEU A 156 1.97 -12.15 -8.82
N PHE A 157 0.93 -11.35 -8.60
CA PHE A 157 0.14 -10.76 -9.68
C PHE A 157 0.92 -9.68 -10.45
N PHE A 158 1.88 -9.04 -9.83
CA PHE A 158 2.74 -8.06 -10.48
C PHE A 158 3.79 -8.71 -11.40
N ILE A 159 4.37 -9.84 -10.98
CA ILE A 159 5.48 -10.51 -11.68
C ILE A 159 5.00 -11.50 -12.73
N PHE A 160 3.95 -12.25 -12.41
CA PHE A 160 3.49 -13.38 -13.22
C PHE A 160 2.16 -13.08 -13.91
N LYS A 161 1.93 -13.73 -15.05
CA LYS A 161 0.60 -13.75 -15.66
C LYS A 161 -0.40 -14.38 -14.69
N TRP A 162 -1.66 -13.96 -14.79
CA TRP A 162 -2.76 -14.39 -13.93
C TRP A 162 -2.80 -15.90 -13.68
N ASP A 163 -2.77 -16.70 -14.77
CA ASP A 163 -2.83 -18.17 -14.68
C ASP A 163 -1.67 -18.77 -13.89
N THR A 164 -0.48 -18.20 -14.05
CA THR A 164 0.73 -18.64 -13.34
C THR A 164 0.67 -18.25 -11.88
N ALA A 165 0.23 -17.02 -11.57
CA ALA A 165 0.05 -16.56 -10.20
C ALA A 165 -0.93 -17.45 -9.43
N LEU A 166 -2.07 -17.81 -10.03
CA LEU A 166 -3.04 -18.72 -9.44
C LEU A 166 -2.47 -20.13 -9.22
N LYS A 167 -1.74 -20.68 -10.19
CA LYS A 167 -1.10 -22.00 -10.03
C LYS A 167 -0.08 -22.02 -8.89
N ILE A 168 0.67 -20.92 -8.71
CA ILE A 168 1.61 -20.79 -7.59
C ILE A 168 0.85 -20.75 -6.27
N LEU A 169 -0.21 -19.94 -6.17
CA LEU A 169 -1.04 -19.86 -4.97
C LEU A 169 -1.66 -21.21 -4.61
N TYR A 170 -2.23 -21.94 -5.59
CA TYR A 170 -2.80 -23.27 -5.37
C TYR A 170 -1.78 -24.30 -4.87
N LYS A 171 -0.50 -24.15 -5.22
CA LYS A 171 0.56 -25.05 -4.73
C LYS A 171 1.10 -24.68 -3.34
N LEU A 172 0.84 -23.46 -2.88
CA LEU A 172 1.32 -22.96 -1.58
C LEU A 172 0.32 -23.25 -0.44
N PHE A 173 -0.95 -23.44 -0.78
CA PHE A 173 -2.07 -23.72 0.13
C PHE A 173 -2.81 -24.99 -0.27
#